data_506584343aef4e744cf0d309c527bc52
#
_entry.id   506584343aef4e744cf0d309c527bc52
#
_cell.length_a   1.000
_cell.length_b   1.000
_cell.length_c   1.000
_cell.angle_alpha   90.00
_cell.angle_beta   90.00
_cell.angle_gamma   90.00
#
_symmetry.space_group_name_H-M   'P 1'
#
loop_
_entity.id
_entity.type
_entity.pdbx_description
1 polymer ?
#
loop_
_entity_poly.entity_id
_entity_poly.type
_entity_poly.pdbx_seq_one_letter_code
_entity_poly.pdbx_strand_id
1 'polypeptide(L)'
;YYDPPNMTYPNGAYICVMEIDVDTGVSEIKKVYALDDCGTRINPMIIEGQVHGGLTEALAISMGQEIAYDEQGNVMTGTLMDFFVPTAWETPNYETDFTETPSPHHPIGAKGVGESPNVGGVSAFSNAVHDAFKPFGLTQAHMPHDHWRVWKIAKDLGLHN
;
A
#
# COMPACT_ATOMS: atom_id res chain seq x y z
N TYR A 1 -5.70 35.87 -2.54
CA TYR A 1 -6.34 34.61 -2.94
C TYR A 1 -5.81 34.20 -4.32
N TYR A 2 -5.29 33.01 -4.42
CA TYR A 2 -4.94 32.40 -5.71
C TYR A 2 -5.93 31.28 -6.00
N ASP A 3 -6.63 31.38 -7.12
CA ASP A 3 -7.55 30.36 -7.63
C ASP A 3 -6.86 29.70 -8.82
N PRO A 4 -6.37 28.46 -8.66
CA PRO A 4 -5.65 27.80 -9.74
C PRO A 4 -6.60 27.45 -10.89
N PRO A 5 -6.15 27.60 -12.15
CA PRO A 5 -6.98 27.35 -13.32
C PRO A 5 -7.39 25.88 -13.46
N ASN A 6 -6.67 24.96 -12.85
CA ASN A 6 -6.97 23.53 -12.82
C ASN A 6 -6.17 22.85 -11.70
N MET A 7 -6.56 21.60 -11.38
CA MET A 7 -5.83 20.75 -10.46
C MET A 7 -4.58 20.13 -11.11
N THR A 8 -3.65 19.67 -10.26
CA THR A 8 -2.47 18.91 -10.68
C THR A 8 -2.57 17.50 -10.12
N TYR A 9 -2.27 16.49 -10.95
CA TYR A 9 -2.37 15.09 -10.56
C TYR A 9 -1.03 14.39 -10.76
N PRO A 10 -0.48 13.72 -9.70
CA PRO A 10 0.64 12.82 -9.86
C PRO A 10 0.21 11.55 -10.62
N ASN A 11 1.18 10.80 -11.09
CA ASN A 11 1.01 9.46 -11.61
C ASN A 11 1.97 8.53 -10.89
N GLY A 12 1.63 7.26 -10.78
CA GLY A 12 2.51 6.26 -10.21
C GLY A 12 2.20 4.85 -10.71
N ALA A 13 3.21 3.99 -10.63
CA ALA A 13 3.09 2.56 -10.88
C ALA A 13 3.82 1.79 -9.78
N TYR A 14 3.17 0.76 -9.25
CA TYR A 14 3.66 0.03 -8.09
C TYR A 14 3.57 -1.46 -8.32
N ILE A 15 4.65 -2.18 -7.98
CA ILE A 15 4.72 -3.64 -8.09
C ILE A 15 5.18 -4.18 -6.74
N CYS A 16 4.44 -5.14 -6.20
CA CYS A 16 4.82 -5.88 -5.01
C CYS A 16 5.16 -7.32 -5.37
N VAL A 17 6.31 -7.80 -4.89
CA VAL A 17 6.70 -9.21 -4.94
C VAL A 17 6.60 -9.78 -3.53
N MET A 18 5.79 -10.81 -3.37
CA MET A 18 5.43 -11.38 -2.07
C MET A 18 5.60 -12.90 -2.09
N GLU A 19 5.98 -13.45 -0.94
CA GLU A 19 5.97 -14.87 -0.64
C GLU A 19 5.00 -15.13 0.50
N ILE A 20 4.14 -16.14 0.37
CA ILE A 20 3.13 -16.48 1.36
C ILE A 20 3.38 -17.90 1.85
N ASP A 21 3.54 -18.04 3.17
CA ASP A 21 3.52 -19.33 3.84
C ASP A 21 2.06 -19.74 4.07
N VAL A 22 1.61 -20.74 3.34
CA VAL A 22 0.22 -21.20 3.39
C VAL A 22 -0.14 -21.85 4.72
N ASP A 23 0.80 -22.47 5.43
CA ASP A 23 0.56 -23.16 6.71
C ASP A 23 0.40 -22.18 7.88
N THR A 24 1.00 -21.00 7.79
CA THR A 24 0.95 -19.97 8.85
C THR A 24 0.16 -18.72 8.47
N GLY A 25 -0.03 -18.47 7.16
CA GLY A 25 -0.62 -17.24 6.64
C GLY A 25 0.34 -16.05 6.64
N VAL A 26 1.61 -16.25 7.00
CA VAL A 26 2.61 -15.18 6.99
C VAL A 26 2.90 -14.77 5.54
N SER A 27 2.77 -13.48 5.29
CA SER A 27 3.07 -12.85 4.00
C SER A 27 4.35 -12.04 4.11
N GLU A 28 5.43 -12.50 3.46
CA GLU A 28 6.71 -11.80 3.43
C GLU A 28 6.83 -10.99 2.15
N ILE A 29 6.98 -9.67 2.28
CA ILE A 29 7.22 -8.78 1.15
C ILE A 29 8.70 -8.86 0.78
N LYS A 30 8.99 -9.44 -0.38
CA LYS A 30 10.37 -9.60 -0.88
C LYS A 30 10.89 -8.34 -1.54
N LYS A 31 10.05 -7.65 -2.31
CA LYS A 31 10.39 -6.41 -3.00
C LYS A 31 9.16 -5.55 -3.27
N VAL A 32 9.37 -4.25 -3.26
CA VAL A 32 8.40 -3.27 -3.76
C VAL A 32 9.12 -2.33 -4.71
N TYR A 33 8.59 -2.21 -5.91
CA TYR A 33 9.05 -1.24 -6.89
C TYR A 33 8.01 -0.12 -6.99
N ALA A 34 8.48 1.12 -6.94
CA ALA A 34 7.64 2.30 -7.06
C ALA A 34 8.22 3.27 -8.09
N LEU A 35 7.39 3.67 -9.04
CA LEU A 35 7.72 4.71 -10.01
C LEU A 35 6.69 5.83 -9.86
N ASP A 36 7.14 7.01 -9.45
CA ASP A 36 6.28 8.17 -9.22
C ASP A 36 6.62 9.33 -10.15
N ASP A 37 5.58 10.07 -10.58
CA ASP A 37 5.69 11.30 -11.35
C ASP A 37 4.95 12.43 -10.63
N CYS A 38 5.69 13.27 -9.98
CA CYS A 38 5.17 14.49 -9.35
C CYS A 38 5.54 15.77 -10.14
N GLY A 39 5.81 15.65 -11.44
CA GLY A 39 6.32 16.74 -12.26
C GLY A 39 7.70 17.17 -11.79
N THR A 40 7.97 18.47 -11.85
CA THR A 40 9.26 19.01 -11.41
C THR A 40 9.55 18.71 -9.95
N ARG A 41 10.64 18.00 -9.69
CA ARG A 41 11.06 17.57 -8.34
C ARG A 41 11.81 18.71 -7.63
N ILE A 42 11.09 19.45 -6.79
CA ILE A 42 11.66 20.60 -6.06
C ILE A 42 12.71 20.14 -5.04
N ASN A 43 12.43 19.07 -4.30
CA ASN A 43 13.36 18.47 -3.35
C ASN A 43 13.29 16.94 -3.42
N PRO A 44 14.21 16.27 -4.13
CA PRO A 44 14.20 14.84 -4.31
C PRO A 44 14.20 14.03 -3.01
N MET A 45 14.94 14.45 -2.00
CA MET A 45 15.03 13.77 -0.70
C MET A 45 13.67 13.77 0.03
N ILE A 46 12.95 14.89 0.00
CA ILE A 46 11.62 14.98 0.62
C ILE A 46 10.62 14.13 -0.17
N ILE A 47 10.68 14.15 -1.50
CA ILE A 47 9.82 13.34 -2.36
C ILE A 47 10.00 11.86 -2.08
N GLU A 48 11.25 11.39 -2.02
CA GLU A 48 11.56 10.00 -1.67
C GLU A 48 11.02 9.62 -0.28
N GLY A 49 11.19 10.49 0.70
CA GLY A 49 10.61 10.30 2.05
C GLY A 49 9.09 10.20 2.04
N GLN A 50 8.39 10.98 1.21
CA GLN A 50 6.93 10.87 1.03
C GLN A 50 6.53 9.56 0.36
N VAL A 51 7.29 9.11 -0.63
CA VAL A 51 7.03 7.82 -1.31
C VAL A 51 7.20 6.66 -0.34
N HIS A 52 8.29 6.61 0.42
CA HIS A 52 8.51 5.57 1.42
C HIS A 52 7.44 5.57 2.51
N GLY A 53 7.09 6.75 3.04
CA GLY A 53 6.05 6.89 4.07
C GLY A 53 4.67 6.46 3.57
N GLY A 54 4.28 6.89 2.37
CA GLY A 54 3.01 6.51 1.76
C GLY A 54 2.91 5.01 1.45
N LEU A 55 4.00 4.38 0.99
CA LEU A 55 4.04 2.93 0.78
C LEU A 55 3.95 2.15 2.10
N THR A 56 4.56 2.65 3.18
CA THR A 56 4.46 2.02 4.50
C THR A 56 3.03 2.08 5.04
N GLU A 57 2.34 3.20 4.85
CA GLU A 57 0.92 3.31 5.20
C GLU A 57 0.05 2.42 4.31
N ALA A 58 0.33 2.35 3.01
CA ALA A 58 -0.37 1.44 2.10
C ALA A 58 -0.21 -0.04 2.50
N LEU A 59 0.98 -0.42 2.95
CA LEU A 59 1.25 -1.73 3.54
C LEU A 59 0.36 -1.95 4.78
N ALA A 60 0.33 -0.99 5.69
CA ALA A 60 -0.47 -1.07 6.90
C ALA A 60 -1.96 -1.31 6.60
N ILE A 61 -2.54 -0.50 5.72
CA ILE A 61 -3.95 -0.61 5.29
C ILE A 61 -4.22 -1.98 4.67
N SER A 62 -3.31 -2.44 3.81
CA SER A 62 -3.52 -3.69 3.07
C SER A 62 -3.37 -4.93 3.94
N MET A 63 -2.43 -4.90 4.91
CA MET A 63 -1.98 -6.10 5.60
C MET A 63 -2.45 -6.22 7.06
N GLY A 64 -2.98 -5.13 7.68
CA GLY A 64 -3.30 -5.25 9.10
C GLY A 64 -4.18 -4.16 9.71
N GLN A 65 -4.30 -2.98 9.11
CA GLN A 65 -5.14 -1.93 9.71
C GLN A 65 -6.63 -2.23 9.57
N GLU A 66 -7.32 -2.21 10.70
CA GLU A 66 -8.77 -2.35 10.74
C GLU A 66 -9.35 -1.48 11.87
N ILE A 67 -10.42 -0.76 11.60
CA ILE A 67 -11.22 -0.13 12.64
C ILE A 67 -12.39 -1.05 12.93
N ALA A 68 -12.29 -1.81 14.03
CA ALA A 68 -13.32 -2.73 14.46
C ALA A 68 -14.27 -2.06 15.46
N TYR A 69 -15.55 -2.40 15.39
CA TYR A 69 -16.59 -1.93 16.27
C TYR A 69 -17.27 -3.11 16.99
N ASP A 70 -17.67 -2.89 18.22
CA ASP A 70 -18.55 -3.84 18.92
C ASP A 70 -20.02 -3.70 18.44
N GLU A 71 -20.90 -4.55 18.97
CA GLU A 71 -22.33 -4.54 18.64
C GLU A 71 -23.05 -3.24 19.05
N GLN A 72 -22.47 -2.45 19.95
CA GLN A 72 -22.97 -1.16 20.43
C GLN A 72 -22.39 0.03 19.65
N GLY A 73 -21.45 -0.21 18.72
CA GLY A 73 -20.82 0.81 17.90
C GLY A 73 -19.60 1.48 18.56
N ASN A 74 -19.06 0.92 19.65
CA ASN A 74 -17.82 1.41 20.24
C ASN A 74 -16.61 0.92 19.44
N VAL A 75 -15.60 1.79 19.26
CA VAL A 75 -14.34 1.44 18.60
C VAL A 75 -13.54 0.49 19.48
N MET A 76 -13.25 -0.71 18.98
CA MET A 76 -12.44 -1.73 19.66
C MET A 76 -10.94 -1.57 19.41
N THR A 77 -10.56 -1.01 18.27
CA THR A 77 -9.16 -0.78 17.86
C THR A 77 -8.70 0.65 18.15
N GLY A 78 -9.02 1.17 19.33
CA GLY A 78 -8.79 2.56 19.70
C GLY A 78 -7.40 2.86 20.29
N THR A 79 -6.53 1.86 20.43
CA THR A 79 -5.19 2.02 21.00
C THR A 79 -4.13 1.44 20.07
N LEU A 80 -2.84 1.83 20.25
CA LEU A 80 -1.73 1.27 19.50
C LEU A 80 -1.44 -0.21 19.84
N MET A 81 -2.13 -0.78 20.81
CA MET A 81 -2.10 -2.22 21.09
C MET A 81 -3.00 -3.01 20.15
N ASP A 82 -4.05 -2.37 19.64
CA ASP A 82 -5.12 -3.00 18.88
C ASP A 82 -5.08 -2.56 17.40
N PHE A 83 -4.63 -1.32 17.14
CA PHE A 83 -4.52 -0.77 15.80
C PHE A 83 -3.12 -0.97 15.25
N PHE A 84 -3.01 -1.65 14.11
CA PHE A 84 -1.71 -1.95 13.49
C PHE A 84 -1.03 -0.70 12.94
N VAL A 85 0.17 -0.42 13.44
CA VAL A 85 1.09 0.58 12.88
C VAL A 85 2.40 -0.13 12.57
N PRO A 86 2.84 -0.21 11.29
CA PRO A 86 4.09 -0.88 10.94
C PRO A 86 5.28 -0.27 11.65
N THR A 87 6.16 -1.12 12.13
CA THR A 87 7.48 -0.73 12.63
C THR A 87 8.52 -0.86 11.53
N ALA A 88 9.76 -0.49 11.83
CA ALA A 88 10.87 -0.70 10.89
C ALA A 88 11.12 -2.19 10.56
N TRP A 89 10.59 -3.10 11.36
CA TRP A 89 10.71 -4.55 11.12
C TRP A 89 9.77 -5.03 10.01
N GLU A 90 8.55 -4.53 9.97
CA GLU A 90 7.56 -4.88 8.94
C GLU A 90 7.77 -4.10 7.64
N THR A 91 8.48 -2.96 7.72
CA THR A 91 8.70 -2.10 6.55
C THR A 91 9.80 -2.68 5.65
N PRO A 92 9.48 -3.07 4.41
CA PRO A 92 10.47 -3.58 3.48
C PRO A 92 11.35 -2.47 2.91
N ASN A 93 12.44 -2.84 2.24
CA ASN A 93 13.19 -1.91 1.40
C ASN A 93 12.40 -1.64 0.12
N TYR A 94 12.17 -0.35 -0.17
CA TYR A 94 11.53 0.11 -1.39
C TYR A 94 12.57 0.45 -2.45
N GLU A 95 12.38 -0.05 -3.67
CA GLU A 95 13.13 0.36 -4.84
C GLU A 95 12.31 1.42 -5.58
N THR A 96 12.73 2.67 -5.46
CA THR A 96 12.01 3.83 -5.99
C THR A 96 12.73 4.47 -7.17
N ASP A 97 11.97 4.90 -8.16
CA ASP A 97 12.44 5.68 -9.29
C ASP A 97 11.38 6.71 -9.67
N PHE A 98 11.64 7.55 -10.64
CA PHE A 98 10.75 8.63 -11.01
C PHE A 98 10.73 8.89 -12.51
N THR A 99 9.60 9.39 -12.97
CA THR A 99 9.47 10.10 -14.26
C THR A 99 9.11 11.55 -14.00
N GLU A 100 9.25 12.40 -15.01
CA GLU A 100 8.98 13.82 -14.88
C GLU A 100 8.09 14.30 -16.03
N THR A 101 6.82 14.56 -15.71
CA THR A 101 5.85 15.17 -16.62
C THR A 101 5.35 16.47 -15.98
N PRO A 102 5.95 17.62 -16.28
CA PRO A 102 5.58 18.89 -15.67
C PRO A 102 4.09 19.24 -15.88
N SER A 103 3.44 19.73 -14.83
CA SER A 103 2.07 20.21 -14.93
C SER A 103 2.01 21.51 -15.76
N PRO A 104 1.12 21.61 -16.76
CA PRO A 104 0.90 22.86 -17.48
C PRO A 104 0.14 23.91 -16.65
N HIS A 105 -0.45 23.52 -15.52
CA HIS A 105 -1.29 24.38 -14.68
C HIS A 105 -0.54 25.01 -13.49
N HIS A 106 0.75 24.73 -13.36
CA HIS A 106 1.59 25.24 -12.30
C HIS A 106 2.88 25.85 -12.88
N PRO A 107 3.29 27.08 -12.49
CA PRO A 107 4.45 27.77 -13.09
C PRO A 107 5.77 26.99 -13.02
N ILE A 108 5.97 26.21 -11.96
CA ILE A 108 7.17 25.36 -11.77
C ILE A 108 6.98 23.98 -12.41
N GLY A 109 5.76 23.60 -12.77
CA GLY A 109 5.45 22.27 -13.28
C GLY A 109 5.35 21.18 -12.20
N ALA A 110 5.44 21.52 -10.91
CA ALA A 110 5.31 20.56 -9.83
C ALA A 110 3.87 20.05 -9.67
N LYS A 111 3.74 18.82 -9.18
CA LYS A 111 2.49 18.14 -8.82
C LYS A 111 2.59 17.62 -7.40
N GLY A 112 1.48 17.26 -6.78
CA GLY A 112 1.49 16.60 -5.47
C GLY A 112 2.19 15.24 -5.54
N VAL A 113 2.68 14.74 -4.40
CA VAL A 113 3.30 13.41 -4.30
C VAL A 113 2.88 12.68 -3.02
N GLY A 114 2.44 13.39 -2.00
CA GLY A 114 2.23 12.83 -0.65
C GLY A 114 1.28 11.64 -0.59
N GLU A 115 0.21 11.63 -1.39
CA GLU A 115 -0.81 10.57 -1.37
C GLU A 115 -0.65 9.55 -2.51
N SER A 116 0.13 9.85 -3.56
CA SER A 116 0.30 8.98 -4.72
C SER A 116 0.69 7.54 -4.34
N PRO A 117 1.76 7.33 -3.55
CA PRO A 117 2.18 5.98 -3.19
C PRO A 117 1.19 5.26 -2.26
N ASN A 118 0.44 5.99 -1.44
CA ASN A 118 -0.59 5.38 -0.61
C ASN A 118 -1.75 4.85 -1.48
N VAL A 119 -2.24 5.65 -2.41
CA VAL A 119 -3.35 5.25 -3.29
C VAL A 119 -3.00 4.04 -4.15
N GLY A 120 -1.83 4.05 -4.80
CA GLY A 120 -1.41 2.96 -5.68
C GLY A 120 -0.85 1.74 -4.93
N GLY A 121 -0.17 1.97 -3.82
CA GLY A 121 0.44 0.92 -2.99
C GLY A 121 -0.58 -0.03 -2.38
N VAL A 122 -1.70 0.48 -1.86
CA VAL A 122 -2.78 -0.37 -1.31
C VAL A 122 -3.22 -1.43 -2.32
N SER A 123 -3.46 -1.01 -3.56
CA SER A 123 -3.83 -1.94 -4.63
C SER A 123 -2.70 -2.91 -4.98
N ALA A 124 -1.45 -2.46 -4.99
CA ALA A 124 -0.30 -3.31 -5.32
C ALA A 124 -0.10 -4.44 -4.30
N PHE A 125 -0.17 -4.15 -3.00
CA PHE A 125 -0.08 -5.17 -1.95
C PHE A 125 -1.26 -6.15 -1.99
N SER A 126 -2.48 -5.65 -2.12
CA SER A 126 -3.67 -6.50 -2.21
C SER A 126 -3.66 -7.38 -3.46
N ASN A 127 -3.24 -6.85 -4.61
CA ASN A 127 -3.12 -7.61 -5.84
C ASN A 127 -2.06 -8.72 -5.75
N ALA A 128 -0.97 -8.50 -5.00
CA ALA A 128 0.05 -9.53 -4.79
C ALA A 128 -0.52 -10.74 -4.03
N VAL A 129 -1.35 -10.51 -3.01
CA VAL A 129 -2.06 -11.60 -2.32
C VAL A 129 -3.03 -12.33 -3.27
N HIS A 130 -3.81 -11.58 -4.04
CA HIS A 130 -4.71 -12.18 -5.03
C HIS A 130 -3.96 -13.02 -6.07
N ASP A 131 -2.86 -12.49 -6.58
CA ASP A 131 -2.07 -13.17 -7.63
C ASP A 131 -1.45 -14.47 -7.11
N ALA A 132 -1.00 -14.48 -5.85
CA ALA A 132 -0.46 -15.67 -5.21
C ALA A 132 -1.50 -16.81 -5.13
N PHE A 133 -2.76 -16.52 -4.85
CA PHE A 133 -3.81 -17.53 -4.70
C PHE A 133 -4.68 -17.74 -5.96
N LYS A 134 -4.57 -16.90 -6.96
CA LYS A 134 -5.33 -17.02 -8.22
C LYS A 134 -5.16 -18.36 -8.93
N PRO A 135 -3.95 -18.97 -9.03
CA PRO A 135 -3.78 -20.29 -9.64
C PRO A 135 -4.54 -21.41 -8.93
N PHE A 136 -4.89 -21.21 -7.66
CA PHE A 136 -5.62 -22.14 -6.81
C PHE A 136 -7.13 -21.88 -6.76
N GLY A 137 -7.62 -20.90 -7.53
CA GLY A 137 -9.05 -20.63 -7.69
C GLY A 137 -9.60 -19.51 -6.82
N LEU A 138 -8.75 -18.69 -6.17
CA LEU A 138 -9.22 -17.50 -5.47
C LEU A 138 -9.87 -16.52 -6.45
N THR A 139 -11.10 -16.14 -6.15
CA THR A 139 -11.85 -15.13 -6.94
C THR A 139 -11.86 -13.76 -6.29
N GLN A 140 -11.88 -13.70 -4.97
CA GLN A 140 -11.92 -12.46 -4.20
C GLN A 140 -11.34 -12.67 -2.80
N ALA A 141 -10.58 -11.68 -2.32
CA ALA A 141 -10.17 -11.55 -0.93
C ALA A 141 -10.42 -10.11 -0.45
N HIS A 142 -10.81 -9.94 0.79
CA HIS A 142 -11.06 -8.64 1.41
C HIS A 142 -9.87 -8.23 2.28
N MET A 143 -9.49 -6.98 2.21
CA MET A 143 -8.52 -6.38 3.14
C MET A 143 -9.12 -6.22 4.55
N PRO A 144 -8.27 -6.14 5.57
CA PRO A 144 -6.83 -6.35 5.53
C PRO A 144 -6.47 -7.82 5.33
N HIS A 145 -5.32 -8.09 4.70
CA HIS A 145 -4.78 -9.43 4.48
C HIS A 145 -3.86 -9.85 5.64
N ASP A 146 -4.39 -9.81 6.87
CA ASP A 146 -3.66 -10.28 8.05
C ASP A 146 -3.39 -11.80 7.98
N HIS A 147 -2.46 -12.27 8.81
CA HIS A 147 -2.03 -13.67 8.80
C HIS A 147 -3.20 -14.65 8.94
N TRP A 148 -4.20 -14.34 9.77
CA TRP A 148 -5.35 -15.22 9.97
C TRP A 148 -6.24 -15.30 8.73
N ARG A 149 -6.51 -14.15 8.07
CA ARG A 149 -7.32 -14.11 6.84
C ARG A 149 -6.61 -14.81 5.69
N VAL A 150 -5.30 -14.60 5.55
CA VAL A 150 -4.47 -15.28 4.54
C VAL A 150 -4.42 -16.78 4.80
N TRP A 151 -4.19 -17.21 6.03
CA TRP A 151 -4.25 -18.61 6.44
C TRP A 151 -5.61 -19.23 6.12
N LYS A 152 -6.69 -18.53 6.42
CA LYS A 152 -8.05 -19.01 6.13
C LYS A 152 -8.29 -19.17 4.63
N ILE A 153 -7.81 -18.26 3.79
CA ILE A 153 -7.86 -18.39 2.33
C ILE A 153 -7.14 -19.66 1.88
N ALA A 154 -5.91 -19.89 2.36
CA ALA A 154 -5.15 -21.09 2.03
C ALA A 154 -5.89 -22.38 2.44
N LYS A 155 -6.47 -22.38 3.64
CA LYS A 155 -7.26 -23.50 4.14
C LYS A 155 -8.52 -23.75 3.30
N ASP A 156 -9.27 -22.72 2.97
CA ASP A 156 -10.51 -22.84 2.19
C ASP A 156 -10.22 -23.32 0.74
N LEU A 157 -9.02 -23.06 0.24
CA LEU A 157 -8.52 -23.55 -1.05
C LEU A 157 -7.86 -24.95 -0.96
N GLY A 158 -7.78 -25.55 0.22
CA GLY A 158 -7.22 -26.90 0.41
C GLY A 158 -5.70 -26.98 0.26
N LEU A 159 -4.97 -25.89 0.55
CA LEU A 159 -3.51 -25.80 0.39
C LEU A 159 -2.72 -26.25 1.63
N HIS A 160 -3.39 -26.57 2.73
CA HIS A 160 -2.77 -27.11 3.93
C HIS A 160 -2.47 -28.60 3.77
N ASN A 161 -1.32 -29.03 4.26
CA ASN A 161 -0.91 -30.44 4.34
C ASN A 161 -1.50 -31.13 5.58
#